data_c21318a629f1db77cc0531a85efc8b65
#
_entry.id   c21318a629f1db77cc0531a85efc8b65
#
_cell.length_a   1.000
_cell.length_b   1.000
_cell.length_c   1.000
_cell.angle_alpha   90.00
_cell.angle_beta   90.00
_cell.angle_gamma   90.00
#
_symmetry.space_group_name_H-M   'P 1'
#
loop_
_entity.id
_entity.type
_entity.pdbx_description
1 polymer ?
#
loop_
_entity_poly.entity_id
_entity_poly.type
_entity_poly.pdbx_seq_one_letter_code
_entity_poly.pdbx_strand_id
1 'polypeptide(L)'
;PLQPSRKPLGFWKTVLATFVGGLTASIVFSVLAFFFLVSLLIGSFLSQSAPKTIEENSVLKINLSSISELVTADPWSTFLPSRGEGEQSISLTQALAAIRKAKANDRIRGIYLNLDSYSGGMASTADLRAALLDFRSSGKFVVAYADSYDQKAYYLSSVADQLILNPEGSVGLVGLASSSLFYH
;
A
#
# COMPACT_ATOMS: atom_id res chain seq x y z
N PRO A 1 -60.74 -38.86 37.36
CA PRO A 1 -60.17 -38.40 36.08
C PRO A 1 -58.88 -39.12 35.84
N LEU A 2 -58.93 -40.14 34.93
CA LEU A 2 -57.76 -40.96 34.60
C LEU A 2 -56.89 -40.21 33.61
N GLN A 3 -55.65 -39.93 34.01
CA GLN A 3 -54.64 -39.38 33.08
C GLN A 3 -54.27 -40.48 32.05
N PRO A 4 -54.22 -40.13 30.75
CA PRO A 4 -53.80 -41.08 29.75
C PRO A 4 -52.29 -41.39 29.93
N SER A 5 -51.97 -42.66 30.14
CA SER A 5 -50.58 -43.17 30.23
C SER A 5 -49.91 -42.98 28.85
N ARG A 6 -48.93 -42.11 28.75
CA ARG A 6 -48.10 -41.97 27.54
C ARG A 6 -47.26 -43.26 27.44
N LYS A 7 -47.49 -44.03 26.39
CA LYS A 7 -46.64 -45.19 26.05
C LYS A 7 -45.18 -44.73 25.90
N PRO A 8 -44.21 -45.37 26.55
CA PRO A 8 -42.81 -45.02 26.36
C PRO A 8 -42.39 -45.24 24.92
N LEU A 9 -41.87 -44.22 24.28
CA LEU A 9 -41.23 -44.34 22.98
C LEU A 9 -40.12 -45.37 23.05
N GLY A 10 -40.19 -46.42 22.19
CA GLY A 10 -39.21 -47.51 22.25
C GLY A 10 -37.79 -46.96 22.18
N PHE A 11 -36.89 -47.52 22.98
CA PHE A 11 -35.48 -47.12 23.16
C PHE A 11 -34.78 -46.70 21.85
N TRP A 12 -34.95 -47.47 20.77
CA TRP A 12 -34.41 -47.20 19.44
C TRP A 12 -34.94 -45.92 18.78
N LYS A 13 -36.21 -45.57 19.02
CA LYS A 13 -36.79 -44.33 18.48
C LYS A 13 -36.24 -43.09 19.18
N THR A 14 -35.98 -43.15 20.48
CA THR A 14 -35.35 -42.02 21.21
C THR A 14 -33.90 -41.86 20.82
N VAL A 15 -33.15 -42.94 20.66
CA VAL A 15 -31.75 -42.90 20.21
C VAL A 15 -31.66 -42.32 18.80
N LEU A 16 -32.55 -42.75 17.88
CA LEU A 16 -32.56 -42.23 16.52
C LEU A 16 -32.96 -40.74 16.46
N ALA A 17 -33.94 -40.33 17.26
CA ALA A 17 -34.36 -38.93 17.33
C ALA A 17 -33.27 -38.03 17.92
N THR A 18 -32.52 -38.47 18.93
CA THR A 18 -31.37 -37.70 19.46
C THR A 18 -30.21 -37.63 18.48
N PHE A 19 -29.95 -38.72 17.74
CA PHE A 19 -28.90 -38.72 16.73
C PHE A 19 -29.23 -37.79 15.55
N VAL A 20 -30.45 -37.84 15.01
CA VAL A 20 -30.92 -36.95 13.94
C VAL A 20 -30.96 -35.49 14.42
N GLY A 21 -31.46 -35.24 15.65
CA GLY A 21 -31.48 -33.90 16.25
C GLY A 21 -30.08 -33.33 16.47
N GLY A 22 -29.13 -34.16 16.92
CA GLY A 22 -27.72 -33.74 17.07
C GLY A 22 -27.05 -33.40 15.71
N LEU A 23 -27.34 -34.22 14.70
CA LEU A 23 -26.78 -34.01 13.35
C LEU A 23 -27.35 -32.77 12.68
N THR A 24 -28.65 -32.53 12.81
CA THR A 24 -29.27 -31.27 12.28
C THR A 24 -28.77 -30.02 13.00
N ALA A 25 -28.66 -30.09 14.36
CA ALA A 25 -28.13 -28.98 15.14
C ALA A 25 -26.66 -28.68 14.79
N SER A 26 -25.82 -29.70 14.54
CA SER A 26 -24.44 -29.55 14.11
C SER A 26 -24.33 -28.89 12.74
N ILE A 27 -25.18 -29.26 11.79
CA ILE A 27 -25.20 -28.65 10.45
C ILE A 27 -25.62 -27.18 10.54
N VAL A 28 -26.68 -26.87 11.29
CA VAL A 28 -27.14 -25.49 11.46
C VAL A 28 -26.05 -24.63 12.11
N PHE A 29 -25.40 -25.14 13.17
CA PHE A 29 -24.30 -24.43 13.83
C PHE A 29 -23.11 -24.21 12.89
N SER A 30 -22.75 -25.20 12.08
CA SER A 30 -21.66 -25.08 11.10
C SER A 30 -21.96 -24.00 10.04
N VAL A 31 -23.19 -23.95 9.55
CA VAL A 31 -23.62 -22.94 8.57
C VAL A 31 -23.59 -21.53 9.20
N LEU A 32 -24.08 -21.37 10.41
CA LEU A 32 -24.05 -20.09 11.12
C LEU A 32 -22.61 -19.64 11.41
N ALA A 33 -21.74 -20.56 11.84
CA ALA A 33 -20.31 -20.27 12.07
C ALA A 33 -19.61 -19.88 10.77
N PHE A 34 -19.93 -20.52 9.65
CA PHE A 34 -19.41 -20.16 8.33
C PHE A 34 -19.83 -18.74 7.92
N PHE A 35 -21.12 -18.40 8.02
CA PHE A 35 -21.58 -17.04 7.71
C PHE A 35 -20.99 -15.99 8.64
N PHE A 36 -20.80 -16.33 9.92
CA PHE A 36 -20.15 -15.44 10.87
C PHE A 36 -18.68 -15.18 10.51
N LEU A 37 -17.92 -16.23 10.13
CA LEU A 37 -16.55 -16.10 9.65
C LEU A 37 -16.46 -15.29 8.36
N VAL A 38 -17.35 -15.53 7.40
CA VAL A 38 -17.43 -14.76 6.15
C VAL A 38 -17.75 -13.30 6.43
N SER A 39 -18.67 -13.01 7.35
CA SER A 39 -19.01 -11.65 7.78
C SER A 39 -17.81 -10.91 8.41
N LEU A 40 -17.02 -11.61 9.25
CA LEU A 40 -15.79 -11.06 9.84
C LEU A 40 -14.74 -10.77 8.77
N LEU A 41 -14.58 -11.66 7.78
CA LEU A 41 -13.66 -11.47 6.66
C LEU A 41 -14.08 -10.27 5.79
N ILE A 42 -15.35 -10.17 5.44
CA ILE A 42 -15.87 -9.05 4.66
C ILE A 42 -15.77 -7.74 5.45
N GLY A 43 -16.09 -7.76 6.75
CA GLY A 43 -15.98 -6.59 7.62
C GLY A 43 -14.55 -6.06 7.74
N SER A 44 -13.56 -6.94 7.86
CA SER A 44 -12.15 -6.54 7.87
C SER A 44 -11.66 -6.02 6.52
N PHE A 45 -12.20 -6.53 5.41
CA PHE A 45 -11.85 -6.07 4.06
C PHE A 45 -12.45 -4.68 3.74
N LEU A 46 -13.69 -4.44 4.17
CA LEU A 46 -14.36 -3.14 3.99
C LEU A 46 -13.77 -2.03 4.90
N SER A 47 -13.29 -2.40 6.08
CA SER A 47 -12.68 -1.43 7.01
C SER A 47 -11.34 -0.89 6.50
N GLN A 48 -10.64 -1.60 5.63
CA GLN A 48 -9.36 -1.21 5.07
C GLN A 48 -9.47 -0.24 3.88
N SER A 49 -10.67 -0.08 3.33
CA SER A 49 -10.93 0.72 2.12
C SER A 49 -11.58 2.08 2.38
N ALA A 50 -11.66 2.54 3.63
CA ALA A 50 -12.15 3.89 3.91
C ALA A 50 -11.20 4.92 3.27
N PRO A 51 -11.67 5.75 2.32
CA PRO A 51 -10.83 6.76 1.70
C PRO A 51 -10.36 7.73 2.80
N LYS A 52 -9.03 7.77 3.03
CA LYS A 52 -8.43 8.69 3.98
C LYS A 52 -8.74 10.12 3.49
N THR A 53 -9.54 10.84 4.23
CA THR A 53 -9.85 12.25 3.91
C THR A 53 -8.57 13.07 4.04
N ILE A 54 -8.23 13.78 2.95
CA ILE A 54 -7.08 14.68 2.94
C ILE A 54 -7.49 15.94 3.69
N GLU A 55 -6.74 16.30 4.73
CA GLU A 55 -6.95 17.53 5.48
C GLU A 55 -6.51 18.75 4.67
N GLU A 56 -7.03 19.93 5.02
CA GLU A 56 -6.59 21.19 4.41
C GLU A 56 -5.13 21.49 4.76
N ASN A 57 -4.41 22.09 3.82
CA ASN A 57 -2.98 22.41 3.93
C ASN A 57 -2.07 21.19 4.11
N SER A 58 -2.46 20.04 3.58
CA SER A 58 -1.64 18.83 3.59
C SER A 58 -0.45 18.94 2.63
N VAL A 59 0.62 18.21 2.96
CA VAL A 59 1.81 18.03 2.12
C VAL A 59 1.91 16.56 1.73
N LEU A 60 2.07 16.28 0.45
CA LEU A 60 2.27 14.93 -0.04
C LEU A 60 3.73 14.50 0.21
N LYS A 61 3.95 13.58 1.13
CA LYS A 61 5.27 12.97 1.33
C LYS A 61 5.45 11.83 0.34
N ILE A 62 6.51 11.90 -0.47
CA ILE A 62 6.93 10.83 -1.39
C ILE A 62 8.27 10.31 -0.92
N ASN A 63 8.30 9.03 -0.57
CA ASN A 63 9.52 8.32 -0.24
C ASN A 63 10.04 7.61 -1.49
N LEU A 64 11.15 8.06 -2.02
CA LEU A 64 11.67 7.59 -3.30
C LEU A 64 12.45 6.27 -3.19
N SER A 65 12.84 5.85 -1.97
CA SER A 65 13.42 4.53 -1.72
C SER A 65 12.42 3.41 -2.00
N SER A 66 11.13 3.69 -1.84
CA SER A 66 10.05 2.72 -2.03
C SER A 66 9.50 2.66 -3.46
N ILE A 67 10.03 3.46 -4.40
CA ILE A 67 9.57 3.43 -5.79
C ILE A 67 10.28 2.32 -6.55
N SER A 68 9.49 1.38 -7.06
CA SER A 68 9.94 0.30 -7.94
C SER A 68 9.48 0.56 -9.38
N GLU A 69 10.38 0.32 -10.36
CA GLU A 69 10.03 0.41 -11.79
C GLU A 69 9.05 -0.69 -12.19
N LEU A 70 9.19 -1.88 -11.59
CA LEU A 70 8.33 -3.03 -11.80
C LEU A 70 7.65 -3.42 -10.48
N VAL A 71 6.38 -3.15 -10.37
CA VAL A 71 5.56 -3.80 -9.35
C VAL A 71 5.12 -5.14 -9.90
N THR A 72 5.83 -6.18 -9.52
CA THR A 72 5.30 -7.53 -9.62
C THR A 72 4.20 -7.62 -8.57
N ALA A 73 2.95 -7.49 -8.99
CA ALA A 73 1.84 -7.83 -8.13
C ALA A 73 1.95 -9.33 -7.84
N ASP A 74 2.52 -9.66 -6.68
CA ASP A 74 2.49 -11.02 -6.18
C ASP A 74 1.01 -11.32 -5.87
N PRO A 75 0.38 -12.30 -6.58
CA PRO A 75 -1.03 -12.63 -6.35
C PRO A 75 -1.31 -12.99 -4.89
N TRP A 76 -0.30 -13.48 -4.16
CA TRP A 76 -0.41 -13.83 -2.75
C TRP A 76 -0.39 -12.63 -1.80
N SER A 77 0.24 -11.52 -2.18
CA SER A 77 0.25 -10.30 -1.35
C SER A 77 -1.14 -9.67 -1.19
N THR A 78 -2.06 -9.99 -2.12
CA THR A 78 -3.46 -9.57 -2.04
C THR A 78 -4.24 -10.36 -0.98
N PHE A 79 -3.85 -11.63 -0.73
CA PHE A 79 -4.55 -12.52 0.22
C PHE A 79 -3.92 -12.54 1.61
N LEU A 80 -2.63 -12.24 1.71
CA LEU A 80 -1.92 -12.14 2.98
C LEU A 80 -1.55 -10.67 3.20
N PRO A 81 -2.34 -9.91 3.98
CA PRO A 81 -1.92 -8.58 4.39
C PRO A 81 -0.61 -8.77 5.16
N SER A 82 0.47 -8.27 4.59
CA SER A 82 1.78 -8.28 5.22
C SER A 82 1.65 -7.63 6.59
N ARG A 83 1.76 -8.43 7.62
CA ARG A 83 1.80 -7.99 9.02
C ARG A 83 3.17 -7.34 9.26
N GLY A 84 3.35 -6.16 8.74
CA GLY A 84 4.55 -5.37 8.93
C GLY A 84 4.33 -4.04 8.24
N GLU A 85 4.60 -2.96 8.93
CA GLU A 85 4.78 -1.62 8.37
C GLU A 85 6.06 -1.58 7.50
N GLY A 86 6.19 -2.54 6.59
CA GLY A 86 7.15 -2.48 5.50
C GLY A 86 6.64 -1.44 4.52
N GLU A 87 7.45 -0.47 4.21
CA GLU A 87 7.19 0.53 3.16
C GLU A 87 6.73 -0.23 1.90
N GLN A 88 5.44 -0.14 1.60
CA GLN A 88 4.89 -0.75 0.40
C GLN A 88 5.57 -0.09 -0.79
N SER A 89 6.30 -0.88 -1.58
CA SER A 89 6.88 -0.37 -2.81
C SER A 89 5.76 0.09 -3.74
N ILE A 90 5.84 1.35 -4.16
CA ILE A 90 4.88 1.99 -5.06
C ILE A 90 5.44 1.89 -6.48
N SER A 91 4.60 1.60 -7.48
CA SER A 91 5.07 1.66 -8.86
C SER A 91 5.34 3.10 -9.30
N LEU A 92 6.26 3.27 -10.23
CA LEU A 92 6.49 4.57 -10.88
C LEU A 92 5.18 5.18 -11.40
N THR A 93 4.32 4.39 -12.03
CA THR A 93 3.03 4.85 -12.55
C THR A 93 2.09 5.35 -11.45
N GLN A 94 2.09 4.69 -10.28
CA GLN A 94 1.31 5.14 -9.12
C GLN A 94 1.88 6.44 -8.55
N ALA A 95 3.20 6.58 -8.47
CA ALA A 95 3.85 7.81 -8.02
C ALA A 95 3.51 8.99 -8.95
N LEU A 96 3.62 8.81 -10.26
CA LEU A 96 3.24 9.81 -11.26
C LEU A 96 1.74 10.18 -11.17
N ALA A 97 0.87 9.19 -10.98
CA ALA A 97 -0.56 9.43 -10.80
C ALA A 97 -0.85 10.20 -9.49
N ALA A 98 -0.13 9.90 -8.41
CA ALA A 98 -0.25 10.61 -7.13
C ALA A 98 0.17 12.08 -7.26
N ILE A 99 1.28 12.37 -7.96
CA ILE A 99 1.74 13.75 -8.23
C ILE A 99 0.69 14.53 -9.04
N ARG A 100 0.12 13.92 -10.11
CA ARG A 100 -0.94 14.55 -10.91
C ARG A 100 -2.20 14.83 -10.09
N LYS A 101 -2.63 13.89 -9.26
CA LYS A 101 -3.78 14.08 -8.35
C LYS A 101 -3.49 15.17 -7.31
N ALA A 102 -2.28 15.23 -6.78
CA ALA A 102 -1.87 16.28 -5.84
C ALA A 102 -1.88 17.68 -6.50
N LYS A 103 -1.50 17.77 -7.78
CA LYS A 103 -1.59 19.02 -8.56
C LYS A 103 -3.01 19.54 -8.61
N ALA A 104 -3.98 18.68 -8.88
CA ALA A 104 -5.39 19.04 -9.04
C ALA A 104 -6.14 19.21 -7.69
N ASN A 105 -5.54 18.86 -6.56
CA ASN A 105 -6.22 18.90 -5.26
C ASN A 105 -5.81 20.14 -4.47
N ASP A 106 -6.75 21.07 -4.26
CA ASP A 106 -6.52 22.34 -3.55
C ASP A 106 -6.15 22.18 -2.07
N ARG A 107 -6.45 21.03 -1.47
CA ARG A 107 -6.08 20.75 -0.08
C ARG A 107 -4.60 20.42 0.07
N ILE A 108 -3.91 20.07 -1.02
CA ILE A 108 -2.47 19.79 -1.04
C ILE A 108 -1.72 21.06 -1.42
N ARG A 109 -0.85 21.53 -0.55
CA ARG A 109 -0.06 22.76 -0.72
C ARG A 109 1.31 22.52 -1.33
N GLY A 110 1.85 21.33 -1.15
CA GLY A 110 3.19 21.03 -1.65
C GLY A 110 3.52 19.54 -1.63
N ILE A 111 4.73 19.24 -2.10
CA ILE A 111 5.32 17.90 -2.08
C ILE A 111 6.59 17.95 -1.25
N TYR A 112 6.77 16.96 -0.36
CA TYR A 112 8.02 16.67 0.30
C TYR A 112 8.61 15.38 -0.28
N LEU A 113 9.81 15.51 -0.86
CA LEU A 113 10.55 14.39 -1.45
C LEU A 113 11.63 13.92 -0.47
N ASN A 114 11.56 12.67 -0.07
CA ASN A 114 12.65 12.00 0.60
C ASN A 114 13.42 11.16 -0.44
N LEU A 115 14.70 11.53 -0.68
CA LEU A 115 15.55 10.90 -1.68
C LEU A 115 16.58 9.94 -1.09
N ASP A 116 16.48 9.64 0.21
CA ASP A 116 17.37 8.67 0.83
C ASP A 116 17.31 7.34 0.08
N SER A 117 18.48 6.81 -0.27
CA SER A 117 18.61 5.53 -0.98
C SER A 117 17.85 5.47 -2.33
N TYR A 118 17.73 6.60 -3.03
CA TYR A 118 17.10 6.62 -4.34
C TYR A 118 17.91 5.81 -5.37
N SER A 119 17.30 4.80 -5.97
CA SER A 119 17.96 3.87 -6.91
C SER A 119 17.30 3.81 -8.28
N GLY A 120 16.38 4.73 -8.61
CA GLY A 120 15.68 4.74 -9.89
C GLY A 120 16.58 4.82 -11.12
N GLY A 121 16.13 4.31 -12.26
CA GLY A 121 16.79 4.46 -13.55
C GLY A 121 16.75 5.90 -14.06
N MET A 122 17.58 6.23 -15.03
CA MET A 122 17.62 7.60 -15.60
C MET A 122 16.31 8.00 -16.27
N ALA A 123 15.66 7.07 -16.98
CA ALA A 123 14.37 7.32 -17.62
C ALA A 123 13.27 7.62 -16.59
N SER A 124 13.17 6.78 -15.58
CA SER A 124 12.20 6.96 -14.47
C SER A 124 12.46 8.26 -13.70
N THR A 125 13.74 8.62 -13.53
CA THR A 125 14.14 9.89 -12.91
C THR A 125 13.69 11.08 -13.74
N ALA A 126 13.84 11.01 -15.07
CA ALA A 126 13.41 12.06 -15.98
C ALA A 126 11.87 12.23 -15.98
N ASP A 127 11.12 11.12 -15.95
CA ASP A 127 9.66 11.14 -15.88
C ASP A 127 9.16 11.75 -14.57
N LEU A 128 9.75 11.35 -13.43
CA LEU A 128 9.44 11.94 -12.13
C LEU A 128 9.76 13.44 -12.10
N ARG A 129 10.91 13.82 -12.65
CA ARG A 129 11.32 15.23 -12.74
C ARG A 129 10.34 16.05 -13.57
N ALA A 130 9.91 15.53 -14.71
CA ALA A 130 8.92 16.20 -15.56
C ALA A 130 7.57 16.37 -14.83
N ALA A 131 7.12 15.34 -14.11
CA ALA A 131 5.89 15.42 -13.32
C ALA A 131 5.98 16.44 -12.17
N LEU A 132 7.13 16.55 -11.51
CA LEU A 132 7.37 17.54 -10.46
C LEU A 132 7.44 18.97 -11.01
N LEU A 133 8.04 19.17 -12.17
CA LEU A 133 8.03 20.47 -12.87
C LEU A 133 6.60 20.88 -13.23
N ASP A 134 5.81 19.94 -13.73
CA ASP A 134 4.40 20.15 -14.02
C ASP A 134 3.60 20.47 -12.74
N PHE A 135 3.89 19.79 -11.64
CA PHE A 135 3.28 20.10 -10.33
C PHE A 135 3.62 21.53 -9.88
N ARG A 136 4.90 21.95 -9.97
CA ARG A 136 5.32 23.31 -9.60
C ARG A 136 4.63 24.40 -10.44
N SER A 137 4.30 24.11 -11.69
CA SER A 137 3.57 25.08 -12.54
C SER A 137 2.19 25.47 -11.97
N SER A 138 1.66 24.71 -11.02
CA SER A 138 0.43 25.06 -10.28
C SER A 138 0.64 26.06 -9.12
N GLY A 139 1.85 26.54 -8.91
CA GLY A 139 2.18 27.48 -7.82
C GLY A 139 2.36 26.82 -6.44
N LYS A 140 2.40 25.48 -6.39
CA LYS A 140 2.62 24.71 -5.16
C LYS A 140 4.11 24.44 -4.99
N PHE A 141 4.57 24.36 -3.73
CA PHE A 141 6.00 24.17 -3.43
C PHE A 141 6.44 22.71 -3.48
N VAL A 142 7.73 22.51 -3.76
CA VAL A 142 8.41 21.23 -3.66
C VAL A 142 9.62 21.39 -2.76
N VAL A 143 9.75 20.55 -1.74
CA VAL A 143 10.91 20.48 -0.86
C VAL A 143 11.54 19.10 -0.99
N ALA A 144 12.85 19.06 -1.16
CA ALA A 144 13.62 17.83 -1.26
C ALA A 144 14.59 17.71 -0.09
N TYR A 145 14.67 16.53 0.49
CA TYR A 145 15.60 16.19 1.55
C TYR A 145 16.30 14.87 1.24
N ALA A 146 17.58 14.79 1.55
CA ALA A 146 18.34 13.54 1.62
C ALA A 146 19.49 13.64 2.62
N ASP A 147 19.89 12.50 3.15
CA ASP A 147 21.13 12.36 3.94
C ASP A 147 22.36 12.44 3.02
N SER A 148 22.24 11.97 1.78
CA SER A 148 23.25 12.15 0.75
C SER A 148 22.63 12.23 -0.64
N TYR A 149 23.23 13.01 -1.52
CA TYR A 149 22.80 13.13 -2.91
C TYR A 149 23.82 12.49 -3.84
N ASP A 150 23.41 11.45 -4.56
CA ASP A 150 24.11 11.02 -5.76
C ASP A 150 23.70 11.89 -6.96
N GLN A 151 24.32 11.71 -8.10
CA GLN A 151 24.06 12.50 -9.31
C GLN A 151 22.59 12.43 -9.76
N LYS A 152 21.91 11.27 -9.64
CA LYS A 152 20.52 11.10 -10.05
C LYS A 152 19.56 11.76 -9.04
N ALA A 153 19.80 11.53 -7.76
CA ALA A 153 19.03 12.16 -6.68
C ALA A 153 19.17 13.70 -6.76
N TYR A 154 20.39 14.22 -6.99
CA TYR A 154 20.61 15.64 -7.18
C TYR A 154 19.88 16.17 -8.42
N TYR A 155 19.96 15.48 -9.55
CA TYR A 155 19.24 15.85 -10.78
C TYR A 155 17.73 15.92 -10.55
N LEU A 156 17.16 14.95 -9.83
CA LEU A 156 15.74 14.94 -9.51
C LEU A 156 15.37 16.06 -8.52
N SER A 157 16.17 16.26 -7.47
CA SER A 157 15.91 17.27 -6.44
C SER A 157 16.11 18.71 -6.93
N SER A 158 16.88 18.93 -8.01
CA SER A 158 17.11 20.27 -8.58
C SER A 158 15.84 20.97 -9.08
N VAL A 159 14.72 20.26 -9.16
CA VAL A 159 13.41 20.84 -9.44
C VAL A 159 12.76 21.47 -8.20
N ALA A 160 13.21 21.12 -7.00
CA ALA A 160 12.63 21.60 -5.75
C ALA A 160 12.89 23.10 -5.54
N ASP A 161 11.98 23.75 -4.82
CA ASP A 161 12.14 25.14 -4.39
C ASP A 161 13.16 25.26 -3.26
N GLN A 162 13.25 24.20 -2.42
CA GLN A 162 14.26 24.06 -1.39
C GLN A 162 14.86 22.65 -1.43
N LEU A 163 16.18 22.60 -1.50
CA LEU A 163 16.98 21.40 -1.43
C LEU A 163 17.72 21.40 -0.10
N ILE A 164 17.44 20.41 0.73
CA ILE A 164 17.99 20.28 2.08
C ILE A 164 18.89 19.06 2.11
N LEU A 165 20.12 19.25 2.54
CA LEU A 165 21.07 18.18 2.81
C LEU A 165 21.26 18.06 4.32
N ASN A 166 21.37 16.83 4.82
CA ASN A 166 21.81 16.58 6.19
C ASN A 166 23.18 17.24 6.43
N PRO A 167 23.41 17.96 7.54
CA PRO A 167 24.72 18.57 7.86
C PRO A 167 25.90 17.60 7.81
N GLU A 168 25.69 16.34 8.17
CA GLU A 168 26.71 15.27 8.10
C GLU A 168 26.72 14.55 6.74
N GLY A 169 25.91 15.02 5.80
CA GLY A 169 25.70 14.38 4.51
C GLY A 169 26.74 14.76 3.46
N SER A 170 26.66 14.09 2.32
CA SER A 170 27.58 14.33 1.19
C SER A 170 26.83 14.48 -0.13
N VAL A 171 27.44 15.18 -1.08
CA VAL A 171 26.98 15.29 -2.46
C VAL A 171 28.02 14.70 -3.39
N GLY A 172 27.65 13.62 -4.08
CA GLY A 172 28.51 12.94 -5.07
C GLY A 172 28.13 13.31 -6.50
N LEU A 173 28.84 14.27 -7.11
CA LEU A 173 28.68 14.63 -8.51
C LEU A 173 29.89 14.15 -9.30
N VAL A 174 29.81 12.91 -9.77
CA VAL A 174 30.87 12.25 -10.55
C VAL A 174 30.43 12.15 -12.00
N GLY A 175 30.92 12.78 -12.97
CA GLY A 175 30.48 12.67 -14.36
C GLY A 175 30.29 11.23 -14.86
N LEU A 176 29.91 11.07 -16.13
CA LEU A 176 29.79 9.78 -16.79
C LEU A 176 31.08 9.49 -17.55
N ALA A 177 31.78 8.42 -17.22
CA ALA A 177 32.92 7.92 -17.98
C ALA A 177 32.70 6.42 -18.28
N SER A 178 32.99 6.01 -19.53
CA SER A 178 32.99 4.60 -19.92
C SER A 178 34.30 4.32 -20.68
N SER A 179 34.97 3.24 -20.30
CA SER A 179 36.12 2.71 -21.04
C SER A 179 35.86 1.27 -21.42
N SER A 180 36.07 0.90 -22.68
CA SER A 180 35.99 -0.47 -23.17
C SER A 180 37.38 -0.93 -23.63
N LEU A 181 37.77 -2.14 -23.21
CA LEU A 181 38.99 -2.79 -23.66
C LEU A 181 38.66 -3.67 -24.88
N PHE A 182 39.38 -3.44 -25.94
CA PHE A 182 39.31 -4.29 -27.14
C PHE A 182 40.53 -5.22 -27.18
N TYR A 183 40.31 -6.51 -27.29
CA TYR A 183 41.35 -7.51 -27.45
C TYR A 183 41.45 -7.86 -28.95
N HIS A 184 42.68 -7.89 -29.46
CA HIS A 184 42.99 -8.39 -30.81
C HIS A 184 43.32 -9.89 -30.75
#